data_6abde95c9080672436384f2aefe3de7a
#
_entry.id   6abde95c9080672436384f2aefe3de7a
#
_cell.length_a   1.000
_cell.length_b   1.000
_cell.length_c   1.000
_cell.angle_alpha   90.00
_cell.angle_beta   90.00
_cell.angle_gamma   90.00
#
_symmetry.space_group_name_H-M   'P 1'
#
loop_
_entity.id
_entity.type
_entity.pdbx_description
1 polymer ?
#
loop_
_entity_poly.entity_id
_entity_poly.type
_entity_poly.pdbx_seq_one_letter_code
_entity_poly.pdbx_strand_id
1 'polypeptide(L)'
;MDAVVRPEPQTTELHRTIDWKDAFWVASGVPALVLFSIGGIAGTVGNPACAVWAVSMLFGFVQSFTYAEIAGLFPNKSGGASVYGAAAWLKYSKLIAPLSVWCNWLAWTPVLSLGCTIAAGYILNAFAPIPAADAPAVQQWLATHGGKTAVDAAAALTPGIRTWSMLDMTLIGVHISLGATFFIGVALTLIVFAIQHRGILGTARVQMVVGLLVIIPMLVFGIVPFFNGHVSQANFSPFVPLATPYAAAPGAWNRSGWTLVLGGLFIAAWSTYAFETAICYTSEFKNPGRDTFNAIFSSGLLCIVIFTLVPFTFQGFLGVKGMISPGVVDGTGVAAVMADMVGGGALTKGLLVLLMVLALLLSTMTAMAGSSRTLYQGSVDGWLPRYLSHVNTHGAPTRAMWTDLTFNLMLLSLTSSDTASFYFVLALSNCGYIIFNFLNLNAGWIHRIDNGHIARPWKAPAFVIAAGAVLAFVNAMLLGAGARVWNPHALWAGFVAAALIIPVFWFRHYVQDGGRFPARMLEDLGSVDGQLGERRAGVLPYVALAGGVLVVLVSAWVFRP
;
A
#
# COMPACT_ATOMS: atom_id res chain seq x y z
N MET A 1 27.56 18.87 -43.14
CA MET A 1 26.47 19.34 -42.30
C MET A 1 26.53 18.57 -41.00
N ASP A 2 27.25 19.14 -40.05
CA ASP A 2 27.42 18.51 -38.73
C ASP A 2 26.14 18.61 -37.96
N ALA A 3 25.56 17.46 -37.62
CA ALA A 3 24.38 17.38 -36.75
C ALA A 3 24.80 17.91 -35.37
N VAL A 4 24.37 19.12 -35.03
CA VAL A 4 24.50 19.70 -33.70
C VAL A 4 23.76 18.76 -32.74
N VAL A 5 24.53 17.93 -32.03
CA VAL A 5 24.06 17.15 -30.88
C VAL A 5 23.63 18.18 -29.85
N ARG A 6 22.32 18.41 -29.73
CA ARG A 6 21.78 19.22 -28.62
C ARG A 6 22.14 18.50 -27.31
N PRO A 7 22.80 19.19 -26.36
CA PRO A 7 23.06 18.60 -25.07
C PRO A 7 21.72 18.13 -24.47
N GLU A 8 21.66 16.88 -24.05
CA GLU A 8 20.52 16.38 -23.27
C GLU A 8 20.27 17.33 -22.09
N PRO A 9 19.03 17.70 -21.80
CA PRO A 9 18.75 18.54 -20.64
C PRO A 9 19.32 17.82 -19.40
N GLN A 10 20.24 18.50 -18.69
CA GLN A 10 20.81 17.99 -17.45
C GLN A 10 19.67 17.62 -16.51
N THR A 11 19.41 16.32 -16.38
CA THR A 11 18.52 15.79 -15.34
C THR A 11 19.21 16.08 -14.03
N THR A 12 18.69 17.03 -13.24
CA THR A 12 19.15 17.25 -11.88
C THR A 12 18.92 15.96 -11.10
N GLU A 13 19.99 15.37 -10.58
CA GLU A 13 19.92 14.12 -9.81
C GLU A 13 19.26 14.37 -8.44
N LEU A 14 18.69 13.31 -7.86
CA LEU A 14 18.21 13.35 -6.48
C LEU A 14 19.37 13.65 -5.52
N HIS A 15 19.14 14.48 -4.51
CA HIS A 15 20.20 14.95 -3.62
C HIS A 15 20.43 13.99 -2.44
N ARG A 16 21.69 13.64 -2.15
CA ARG A 16 22.09 12.84 -0.97
C ARG A 16 22.04 13.70 0.29
N THR A 17 20.90 13.74 0.95
CA THR A 17 20.63 14.63 2.09
C THR A 17 20.21 13.93 3.36
N ILE A 18 19.72 12.67 3.27
CA ILE A 18 19.10 11.95 4.39
C ILE A 18 20.00 10.81 4.90
N ASP A 19 19.79 10.42 6.13
CA ASP A 19 20.31 9.18 6.73
C ASP A 19 19.16 8.16 7.00
N TRP A 20 19.51 7.02 7.61
CA TRP A 20 18.49 5.99 7.91
C TRP A 20 17.40 6.44 8.87
N LYS A 21 17.69 7.43 9.76
CA LYS A 21 16.69 7.97 10.70
C LYS A 21 15.68 8.85 9.97
N ASP A 22 16.16 9.67 9.04
CA ASP A 22 15.28 10.45 8.17
C ASP A 22 14.36 9.54 7.34
N ALA A 23 14.93 8.46 6.76
CA ALA A 23 14.17 7.48 6.01
C ALA A 23 13.16 6.70 6.89
N PHE A 24 13.52 6.39 8.13
CA PHE A 24 12.59 5.83 9.12
C PHE A 24 11.37 6.75 9.30
N TRP A 25 11.58 8.06 9.46
CA TRP A 25 10.46 9.00 9.59
C TRP A 25 9.65 9.14 8.32
N VAL A 26 10.28 9.12 7.14
CA VAL A 26 9.56 9.11 5.86
C VAL A 26 8.71 7.84 5.70
N ALA A 27 9.19 6.70 6.18
CA ALA A 27 8.44 5.44 6.19
C ALA A 27 7.42 5.32 7.32
N SER A 28 7.43 6.22 8.31
CA SER A 28 6.62 6.15 9.53
C SER A 28 5.11 6.29 9.31
N GLY A 29 4.68 6.68 8.11
CA GLY A 29 3.27 6.70 7.72
C GLY A 29 2.68 5.31 7.43
N VAL A 30 3.51 4.30 7.18
CA VAL A 30 3.02 2.95 6.85
C VAL A 30 2.20 2.32 7.98
N PRO A 31 2.57 2.42 9.27
CA PRO A 31 1.74 1.90 10.37
C PRO A 31 0.29 2.38 10.36
N ALA A 32 0.02 3.58 9.90
CA ALA A 32 -1.34 4.11 9.81
C ALA A 32 -2.22 3.40 8.77
N LEU A 33 -1.63 2.63 7.85
CA LEU A 33 -2.35 1.81 6.88
C LEU A 33 -3.23 0.73 7.52
N VAL A 34 -2.98 0.35 8.78
CA VAL A 34 -3.86 -0.56 9.53
C VAL A 34 -5.31 -0.08 9.53
N LEU A 35 -5.51 1.24 9.55
CA LEU A 35 -6.83 1.87 9.58
C LEU A 35 -7.65 1.65 8.31
N PHE A 36 -6.99 1.36 7.17
CA PHE A 36 -7.64 1.17 5.87
C PHE A 36 -8.39 -0.17 5.78
N SER A 37 -8.01 -1.16 6.57
CA SER A 37 -8.50 -2.52 6.37
C SER A 37 -8.76 -3.30 7.67
N ILE A 38 -8.58 -2.69 8.84
CA ILE A 38 -8.76 -3.39 10.13
C ILE A 38 -10.18 -3.98 10.27
N GLY A 39 -11.20 -3.18 9.99
CA GLY A 39 -12.60 -3.62 10.01
C GLY A 39 -12.94 -4.55 8.85
N GLY A 40 -12.45 -4.26 7.64
CA GLY A 40 -12.68 -5.07 6.46
C GLY A 40 -12.11 -6.49 6.60
N ILE A 41 -10.88 -6.64 7.11
CA ILE A 41 -10.29 -7.96 7.35
C ILE A 41 -11.08 -8.71 8.42
N ALA A 42 -11.43 -8.05 9.53
CA ALA A 42 -12.23 -8.68 10.58
C ALA A 42 -13.63 -9.09 10.07
N GLY A 43 -14.26 -8.23 9.26
CA GLY A 43 -15.56 -8.52 8.64
C GLY A 43 -15.53 -9.64 7.59
N THR A 44 -14.38 -9.87 6.97
CA THR A 44 -14.20 -10.97 6.02
C THR A 44 -13.84 -12.28 6.72
N VAL A 45 -12.92 -12.24 7.68
CA VAL A 45 -12.30 -13.44 8.26
C VAL A 45 -12.95 -13.83 9.59
N GLY A 46 -13.35 -12.86 10.41
CA GLY A 46 -13.83 -13.09 11.78
C GLY A 46 -12.71 -13.24 12.80
N ASN A 47 -12.90 -14.13 13.77
CA ASN A 47 -11.96 -14.30 14.89
C ASN A 47 -10.49 -14.61 14.49
N PRO A 48 -10.17 -15.29 13.39
CA PRO A 48 -8.79 -15.45 12.94
C PRO A 48 -8.13 -14.18 12.38
N ALA A 49 -8.81 -13.03 12.32
CA ALA A 49 -8.25 -11.79 11.74
C ALA A 49 -6.94 -11.33 12.41
N CYS A 50 -6.82 -11.47 13.74
CA CYS A 50 -5.58 -11.14 14.44
C CYS A 50 -4.40 -12.01 13.98
N ALA A 51 -4.63 -13.30 13.70
CA ALA A 51 -3.61 -14.19 13.17
C ALA A 51 -3.24 -13.84 11.72
N VAL A 52 -4.21 -13.39 10.92
CA VAL A 52 -3.95 -12.90 9.54
C VAL A 52 -2.95 -11.74 9.58
N TRP A 53 -3.12 -10.78 10.47
CA TRP A 53 -2.16 -9.68 10.65
C TRP A 53 -0.77 -10.16 11.06
N ALA A 54 -0.69 -11.03 12.07
CA ALA A 54 0.58 -11.57 12.55
C ALA A 54 1.33 -12.35 11.46
N VAL A 55 0.64 -13.21 10.70
CA VAL A 55 1.21 -13.98 9.59
C VAL A 55 1.68 -13.05 8.46
N SER A 56 0.91 -12.02 8.14
CA SER A 56 1.32 -11.03 7.14
C SER A 56 2.60 -10.31 7.56
N MET A 57 2.75 -9.93 8.83
CA MET A 57 3.97 -9.31 9.34
C MET A 57 5.18 -10.24 9.29
N LEU A 58 4.98 -11.53 9.58
CA LEU A 58 6.03 -12.54 9.42
C LEU A 58 6.49 -12.63 7.95
N PHE A 59 5.56 -12.62 7.00
CA PHE A 59 5.89 -12.60 5.57
C PHE A 59 6.69 -11.34 5.21
N GLY A 60 6.26 -10.16 5.66
CA GLY A 60 6.98 -8.90 5.47
C GLY A 60 8.40 -8.94 6.04
N PHE A 61 8.56 -9.50 7.22
CA PHE A 61 9.88 -9.64 7.84
C PHE A 61 10.82 -10.52 7.03
N VAL A 62 10.36 -11.67 6.55
CA VAL A 62 11.17 -12.58 5.70
C VAL A 62 11.55 -11.89 4.39
N GLN A 63 10.62 -11.23 3.72
CA GLN A 63 10.90 -10.55 2.44
C GLN A 63 11.84 -9.35 2.59
N SER A 64 11.86 -8.68 3.75
CA SER A 64 12.71 -7.51 4.01
C SER A 64 14.20 -7.80 3.82
N PHE A 65 14.64 -9.00 4.14
CA PHE A 65 16.04 -9.42 3.95
C PHE A 65 16.41 -9.51 2.47
N THR A 66 15.53 -10.03 1.63
CA THR A 66 15.76 -10.03 0.18
C THR A 66 15.84 -8.60 -0.34
N TYR A 67 14.94 -7.74 0.10
CA TYR A 67 14.88 -6.34 -0.33
C TYR A 67 16.10 -5.53 0.12
N ALA A 68 16.56 -5.72 1.35
CA ALA A 68 17.76 -5.07 1.85
C ALA A 68 19.01 -5.48 1.04
N GLU A 69 19.13 -6.76 0.64
CA GLU A 69 20.24 -7.23 -0.17
C GLU A 69 20.22 -6.67 -1.59
N ILE A 70 19.07 -6.73 -2.29
CA ILE A 70 18.99 -6.24 -3.66
C ILE A 70 19.14 -4.70 -3.75
N ALA A 71 18.64 -3.97 -2.75
CA ALA A 71 18.83 -2.52 -2.68
C ALA A 71 20.31 -2.13 -2.51
N GLY A 72 21.07 -2.91 -1.74
CA GLY A 72 22.50 -2.71 -1.55
C GLY A 72 23.33 -2.88 -2.82
N LEU A 73 22.82 -3.56 -3.86
CA LEU A 73 23.49 -3.70 -5.16
C LEU A 73 23.52 -2.39 -5.95
N PHE A 74 22.56 -1.49 -5.73
CA PHE A 74 22.35 -0.31 -6.55
C PHE A 74 22.26 0.98 -5.70
N PRO A 75 23.37 1.42 -5.08
CA PRO A 75 23.39 2.55 -4.15
C PRO A 75 23.03 3.90 -4.80
N ASN A 76 23.03 3.98 -6.13
CA ASN A 76 22.72 5.17 -6.91
C ASN A 76 21.28 5.19 -7.43
N LYS A 77 20.45 4.20 -7.10
CA LYS A 77 19.04 4.12 -7.51
C LYS A 77 18.10 4.42 -6.35
N SER A 78 16.95 4.95 -6.68
CA SER A 78 15.79 5.11 -5.80
C SER A 78 14.57 4.36 -6.35
N GLY A 79 13.44 4.37 -5.65
CA GLY A 79 12.18 3.82 -6.16
C GLY A 79 11.79 2.44 -5.63
N GLY A 80 12.53 1.91 -4.67
CA GLY A 80 12.15 0.70 -3.92
C GLY A 80 12.56 -0.61 -4.57
N ALA A 81 12.14 -1.71 -3.93
CA ALA A 81 12.52 -3.07 -4.29
C ALA A 81 12.24 -3.41 -5.76
N SER A 82 11.16 -2.86 -6.32
CA SER A 82 10.74 -3.11 -7.71
C SER A 82 11.77 -2.68 -8.74
N VAL A 83 12.46 -1.57 -8.47
CA VAL A 83 13.51 -1.03 -9.35
C VAL A 83 14.76 -1.90 -9.26
N TYR A 84 15.16 -2.26 -8.05
CA TYR A 84 16.38 -3.06 -7.82
C TYR A 84 16.19 -4.49 -8.36
N GLY A 85 15.03 -5.09 -8.13
CA GLY A 85 14.72 -6.42 -8.62
C GLY A 85 14.49 -6.48 -10.12
N ALA A 86 13.94 -5.42 -10.73
CA ALA A 86 13.72 -5.34 -12.17
C ALA A 86 14.99 -5.64 -12.97
N ALA A 87 16.14 -5.13 -12.49
CA ALA A 87 17.43 -5.34 -13.14
C ALA A 87 17.82 -6.84 -13.28
N ALA A 88 17.36 -7.71 -12.37
CA ALA A 88 17.59 -9.16 -12.48
C ALA A 88 16.90 -9.78 -13.69
N TRP A 89 15.69 -9.28 -14.01
CA TRP A 89 14.85 -9.84 -15.07
C TRP A 89 15.25 -9.37 -16.46
N LEU A 90 16.01 -8.27 -16.57
CA LEU A 90 16.34 -7.66 -17.85
C LEU A 90 17.04 -8.63 -18.82
N LYS A 91 17.91 -9.51 -18.29
CA LYS A 91 18.59 -10.55 -19.07
C LYS A 91 17.62 -11.58 -19.67
N TYR A 92 16.45 -11.76 -19.07
CA TYR A 92 15.45 -12.79 -19.42
C TYR A 92 14.30 -12.22 -20.25
N SER A 93 13.82 -11.03 -19.90
CA SER A 93 12.72 -10.38 -20.63
C SER A 93 12.79 -8.86 -20.48
N LYS A 94 12.71 -8.17 -21.61
CA LYS A 94 12.64 -6.69 -21.62
C LYS A 94 11.34 -6.16 -21.00
N LEU A 95 10.26 -6.95 -20.94
CA LEU A 95 8.96 -6.52 -20.44
C LEU A 95 8.80 -6.73 -18.93
N ILE A 96 9.42 -7.75 -18.35
CA ILE A 96 9.25 -8.08 -16.91
C ILE A 96 9.84 -6.99 -16.02
N ALA A 97 10.95 -6.38 -16.42
CA ALA A 97 11.56 -5.27 -15.69
C ALA A 97 10.60 -4.06 -15.55
N PRO A 98 10.07 -3.48 -16.65
CA PRO A 98 9.09 -2.40 -16.55
C PRO A 98 7.79 -2.82 -15.86
N LEU A 99 7.34 -4.08 -16.00
CA LEU A 99 6.18 -4.61 -15.31
C LEU A 99 6.34 -4.53 -13.78
N SER A 100 7.51 -4.89 -13.26
CA SER A 100 7.81 -4.81 -11.81
C SER A 100 7.63 -3.38 -11.29
N VAL A 101 8.23 -2.40 -11.97
CA VAL A 101 8.15 -0.98 -11.59
C VAL A 101 6.73 -0.42 -11.72
N TRP A 102 6.04 -0.77 -12.79
CA TRP A 102 4.65 -0.37 -13.03
C TRP A 102 3.71 -0.90 -11.97
N CYS A 103 3.83 -2.19 -11.62
CA CYS A 103 3.00 -2.82 -10.59
C CYS A 103 3.28 -2.24 -9.21
N ASN A 104 4.54 -1.86 -8.90
CA ASN A 104 4.85 -1.16 -7.66
C ASN A 104 4.19 0.23 -7.61
N TRP A 105 4.27 1.00 -8.69
CA TRP A 105 3.58 2.29 -8.75
C TRP A 105 2.06 2.12 -8.58
N LEU A 106 1.43 1.18 -9.28
CA LEU A 106 -0.01 0.87 -9.12
C LEU A 106 -0.36 0.44 -7.70
N ALA A 107 0.58 -0.15 -6.98
CA ALA A 107 0.39 -0.56 -5.60
C ALA A 107 0.48 0.62 -4.61
N TRP A 108 1.38 1.57 -4.84
CA TRP A 108 1.59 2.73 -3.98
C TRP A 108 0.60 3.85 -4.21
N THR A 109 0.36 4.18 -5.47
CA THR A 109 -0.39 5.40 -5.81
C THR A 109 -1.81 5.44 -5.23
N PRO A 110 -2.62 4.35 -5.17
CA PRO A 110 -3.96 4.41 -4.59
C PRO A 110 -4.01 4.73 -3.09
N VAL A 111 -2.90 4.60 -2.36
CA VAL A 111 -2.84 4.98 -0.93
C VAL A 111 -3.21 6.45 -0.74
N LEU A 112 -2.87 7.31 -1.72
CA LEU A 112 -3.19 8.74 -1.64
C LEU A 112 -4.69 8.97 -1.64
N SER A 113 -5.41 8.40 -2.60
CA SER A 113 -6.87 8.54 -2.70
C SER A 113 -7.59 7.84 -1.54
N LEU A 114 -7.20 6.61 -1.19
CA LEU A 114 -7.79 5.85 -0.09
C LEU A 114 -7.61 6.58 1.25
N GLY A 115 -6.40 7.05 1.55
CA GLY A 115 -6.10 7.78 2.79
C GLY A 115 -6.83 9.12 2.88
N CYS A 116 -6.87 9.88 1.79
CA CYS A 116 -7.61 11.14 1.75
C CYS A 116 -9.13 10.94 1.83
N THR A 117 -9.68 9.84 1.29
CA THR A 117 -11.10 9.49 1.43
C THR A 117 -11.46 9.24 2.90
N ILE A 118 -10.68 8.41 3.62
CA ILE A 118 -10.94 8.15 5.04
C ILE A 118 -10.76 9.41 5.87
N ALA A 119 -9.71 10.21 5.62
CA ALA A 119 -9.46 11.46 6.31
C ALA A 119 -10.61 12.47 6.11
N ALA A 120 -11.13 12.58 4.90
CA ALA A 120 -12.32 13.38 4.59
C ALA A 120 -13.56 12.86 5.34
N GLY A 121 -13.72 11.54 5.47
CA GLY A 121 -14.77 10.91 6.27
C GLY A 121 -14.68 11.31 7.74
N TYR A 122 -13.50 11.32 8.35
CA TYR A 122 -13.29 11.82 9.74
C TYR A 122 -13.68 13.28 9.88
N ILE A 123 -13.25 14.13 8.95
CA ILE A 123 -13.58 15.57 8.96
C ILE A 123 -15.10 15.75 8.86
N LEU A 124 -15.75 15.06 7.93
CA LEU A 124 -17.20 15.11 7.79
C LEU A 124 -17.93 14.58 9.02
N ASN A 125 -17.44 13.52 9.66
CA ASN A 125 -18.02 13.01 10.90
C ASN A 125 -17.92 13.99 12.06
N ALA A 126 -16.87 14.82 12.10
CA ALA A 126 -16.73 15.86 13.13
C ALA A 126 -17.70 17.03 12.94
N PHE A 127 -17.97 17.45 11.69
CA PHE A 127 -18.79 18.64 11.40
C PHE A 127 -20.24 18.33 10.99
N ALA A 128 -20.49 17.14 10.45
CA ALA A 128 -21.79 16.71 9.94
C ALA A 128 -22.00 15.21 10.25
N PRO A 129 -22.10 14.82 11.52
CA PRO A 129 -22.21 13.41 11.91
C PRO A 129 -23.50 12.77 11.36
N ILE A 130 -23.40 11.49 10.96
CA ILE A 130 -24.57 10.68 10.69
C ILE A 130 -25.13 10.22 12.05
N PRO A 131 -26.41 10.41 12.33
CA PRO A 131 -26.97 9.99 13.60
C PRO A 131 -26.87 8.47 13.80
N ALA A 132 -26.41 8.04 14.97
CA ALA A 132 -26.39 6.63 15.34
C ALA A 132 -27.81 6.06 15.46
N ALA A 133 -27.97 4.76 15.22
CA ALA A 133 -29.28 4.11 15.23
C ALA A 133 -30.04 4.24 16.58
N ASP A 134 -29.32 4.37 17.68
CA ASP A 134 -29.82 4.58 19.04
C ASP A 134 -29.98 6.06 19.42
N ALA A 135 -29.59 6.99 18.53
CA ALA A 135 -29.70 8.42 18.80
C ALA A 135 -31.17 8.83 19.02
N PRO A 136 -31.42 9.74 19.97
CA PRO A 136 -32.78 10.21 20.24
C PRO A 136 -33.55 10.74 19.03
N ALA A 137 -32.85 11.43 18.12
CA ALA A 137 -33.42 11.94 16.87
C ALA A 137 -33.90 10.81 15.94
N VAL A 138 -33.14 9.69 15.86
CA VAL A 138 -33.51 8.51 15.08
C VAL A 138 -34.74 7.83 15.70
N GLN A 139 -34.77 7.66 17.02
CA GLN A 139 -35.88 7.06 17.73
C GLN A 139 -37.16 7.91 17.58
N GLN A 140 -37.06 9.22 17.68
CA GLN A 140 -38.18 10.15 17.47
C GLN A 140 -38.69 10.10 16.03
N TRP A 141 -37.80 10.04 15.05
CA TRP A 141 -38.17 9.91 13.63
C TRP A 141 -38.92 8.59 13.38
N LEU A 142 -38.41 7.47 13.92
CA LEU A 142 -39.07 6.15 13.82
C LEU A 142 -40.45 6.12 14.46
N ALA A 143 -40.64 6.82 15.59
CA ALA A 143 -41.93 6.91 16.25
C ALA A 143 -43.00 7.61 15.39
N THR A 144 -42.57 8.51 14.48
CA THR A 144 -43.48 9.26 13.58
C THR A 144 -43.63 8.62 12.20
N HIS A 145 -42.75 7.66 11.83
CA HIS A 145 -42.70 7.03 10.50
C HIS A 145 -42.82 5.49 10.64
N GLY A 146 -43.98 5.02 11.05
CA GLY A 146 -44.23 3.58 11.27
C GLY A 146 -43.81 2.71 10.07
N GLY A 147 -43.22 1.55 10.35
CA GLY A 147 -42.79 0.56 9.35
C GLY A 147 -41.44 0.87 8.68
N LYS A 148 -40.73 1.92 9.09
CA LYS A 148 -39.37 2.28 8.63
C LYS A 148 -38.32 1.73 9.58
N THR A 149 -37.09 1.60 9.07
CA THR A 149 -35.93 1.08 9.81
C THR A 149 -35.05 2.21 10.34
N ALA A 150 -34.13 1.90 11.28
CA ALA A 150 -33.12 2.85 11.74
C ALA A 150 -32.21 3.32 10.60
N VAL A 151 -32.03 2.50 9.56
CA VAL A 151 -31.26 2.89 8.35
C VAL A 151 -32.01 3.97 7.56
N ASP A 152 -33.34 3.83 7.40
CA ASP A 152 -34.16 4.85 6.73
C ASP A 152 -34.16 6.17 7.50
N ALA A 153 -34.21 6.11 8.83
CA ALA A 153 -34.14 7.29 9.70
C ALA A 153 -32.76 7.97 9.61
N ALA A 154 -31.69 7.20 9.67
CA ALA A 154 -30.34 7.72 9.53
C ALA A 154 -30.15 8.40 8.16
N ALA A 155 -30.64 7.79 7.08
CA ALA A 155 -30.60 8.38 5.74
C ALA A 155 -31.38 9.69 5.66
N ALA A 156 -32.59 9.75 6.22
CA ALA A 156 -33.45 10.94 6.22
C ALA A 156 -32.87 12.08 7.08
N LEU A 157 -32.16 11.74 8.16
CA LEU A 157 -31.53 12.71 9.09
C LEU A 157 -30.07 13.04 8.71
N THR A 158 -29.54 12.44 7.64
CA THR A 158 -28.17 12.73 7.18
C THR A 158 -28.07 14.18 6.71
N PRO A 159 -27.06 14.97 7.22
CA PRO A 159 -26.88 16.34 6.81
C PRO A 159 -26.69 16.48 5.30
N GLY A 160 -27.35 17.48 4.69
CA GLY A 160 -27.36 17.69 3.24
C GLY A 160 -25.96 17.84 2.59
N ILE A 161 -24.96 18.29 3.34
CA ILE A 161 -23.57 18.35 2.84
C ILE A 161 -23.01 16.96 2.50
N ARG A 162 -23.46 15.89 3.16
CA ARG A 162 -23.01 14.52 2.89
C ARG A 162 -23.69 13.91 1.67
N THR A 163 -24.91 14.31 1.40
CA THR A 163 -25.68 13.84 0.24
C THR A 163 -25.49 14.74 -0.97
N TRP A 164 -24.85 15.90 -0.77
CA TRP A 164 -24.55 16.81 -1.87
C TRP A 164 -23.43 16.25 -2.75
N SER A 165 -23.65 16.29 -4.07
CA SER A 165 -22.62 16.03 -5.07
C SER A 165 -22.81 16.96 -6.26
N MET A 166 -21.69 17.43 -6.82
CA MET A 166 -21.69 18.20 -8.08
C MET A 166 -21.93 17.27 -9.28
N LEU A 167 -21.47 16.04 -9.18
CA LEU A 167 -21.64 14.99 -10.16
C LEU A 167 -21.79 13.66 -9.42
N ASP A 168 -22.81 12.90 -9.79
CA ASP A 168 -23.06 11.55 -9.30
C ASP A 168 -23.57 10.71 -10.46
N MET A 169 -22.77 9.73 -10.89
CA MET A 169 -23.07 8.93 -12.07
C MET A 169 -22.44 7.55 -12.02
N THR A 170 -23.09 6.59 -12.65
CA THR A 170 -22.51 5.27 -12.88
C THR A 170 -22.16 5.12 -14.35
N LEU A 171 -20.89 4.90 -14.64
CA LEU A 171 -20.38 4.71 -16.00
C LEU A 171 -19.76 3.30 -16.11
N ILE A 172 -20.28 2.47 -16.99
CA ILE A 172 -19.79 1.09 -17.24
C ILE A 172 -19.69 0.27 -15.91
N GLY A 173 -20.69 0.42 -15.01
CA GLY A 173 -20.72 -0.26 -13.73
C GLY A 173 -19.77 0.32 -12.66
N VAL A 174 -19.12 1.44 -12.93
CA VAL A 174 -18.25 2.16 -12.01
C VAL A 174 -18.97 3.39 -11.51
N HIS A 175 -19.13 3.51 -10.18
CA HIS A 175 -19.77 4.66 -9.55
C HIS A 175 -18.73 5.78 -9.32
N ILE A 176 -19.04 6.97 -9.83
CA ILE A 176 -18.21 8.19 -9.76
C ILE A 176 -19.01 9.24 -9.03
N SER A 177 -18.46 9.80 -7.94
CA SER A 177 -19.11 10.87 -7.19
C SER A 177 -18.12 12.00 -6.90
N LEU A 178 -18.54 13.24 -7.20
CA LEU A 178 -17.83 14.47 -6.86
C LEU A 178 -18.59 15.19 -5.75
N GLY A 179 -18.65 14.60 -4.58
CA GLY A 179 -19.31 15.12 -3.38
C GLY A 179 -18.35 15.80 -2.40
N ALA A 180 -18.84 16.09 -1.20
CA ALA A 180 -18.04 16.75 -0.15
C ALA A 180 -16.77 15.94 0.21
N THR A 181 -16.86 14.61 0.29
CA THR A 181 -15.71 13.73 0.55
C THR A 181 -14.63 13.90 -0.52
N PHE A 182 -15.03 13.98 -1.78
CA PHE A 182 -14.10 14.22 -2.90
C PHE A 182 -13.37 15.57 -2.76
N PHE A 183 -14.09 16.67 -2.55
CA PHE A 183 -13.46 18.00 -2.49
C PHE A 183 -12.56 18.18 -1.26
N ILE A 184 -12.94 17.64 -0.11
CA ILE A 184 -12.08 17.62 1.07
C ILE A 184 -10.83 16.78 0.77
N GLY A 185 -10.99 15.60 0.17
CA GLY A 185 -9.88 14.74 -0.24
C GLY A 185 -8.93 15.41 -1.22
N VAL A 186 -9.44 16.16 -2.20
CA VAL A 186 -8.63 16.98 -3.12
C VAL A 186 -7.78 17.99 -2.34
N ALA A 187 -8.40 18.75 -1.41
CA ALA A 187 -7.67 19.72 -0.60
C ALA A 187 -6.54 19.07 0.22
N LEU A 188 -6.82 17.92 0.84
CA LEU A 188 -5.82 17.16 1.60
C LEU A 188 -4.68 16.67 0.71
N THR A 189 -4.99 16.13 -0.48
CA THR A 189 -3.99 15.66 -1.43
C THR A 189 -3.09 16.80 -1.92
N LEU A 190 -3.66 17.99 -2.15
CA LEU A 190 -2.89 19.18 -2.52
C LEU A 190 -1.96 19.67 -1.40
N ILE A 191 -2.38 19.57 -0.13
CA ILE A 191 -1.52 19.87 1.02
C ILE A 191 -0.32 18.91 1.05
N VAL A 192 -0.55 17.61 0.89
CA VAL A 192 0.51 16.59 0.81
C VAL A 192 1.45 16.89 -0.33
N PHE A 193 0.93 17.21 -1.51
CA PHE A 193 1.72 17.57 -2.69
C PHE A 193 2.62 18.79 -2.41
N ALA A 194 2.08 19.84 -1.81
CA ALA A 194 2.84 21.06 -1.50
C ALA A 194 4.00 20.81 -0.53
N ILE A 195 3.80 19.92 0.46
CA ILE A 195 4.86 19.51 1.40
C ILE A 195 5.96 18.74 0.65
N GLN A 196 5.58 17.76 -0.15
CA GLN A 196 6.52 16.90 -0.89
C GLN A 196 7.32 17.66 -1.96
N HIS A 197 6.73 18.70 -2.53
CA HIS A 197 7.38 19.54 -3.55
C HIS A 197 8.65 20.24 -3.04
N ARG A 198 8.81 20.37 -1.72
CA ARG A 198 9.98 20.97 -1.05
C ARG A 198 11.14 20.00 -0.84
N GLY A 199 11.05 18.79 -1.36
CA GLY A 199 12.09 17.76 -1.29
C GLY A 199 12.00 16.84 -0.09
N ILE A 200 12.86 15.79 -0.07
CA ILE A 200 12.75 14.68 0.89
C ILE A 200 13.12 15.09 2.31
N LEU A 201 14.12 15.95 2.50
CA LEU A 201 14.55 16.36 3.85
C LEU A 201 13.48 17.19 4.57
N GLY A 202 12.81 18.10 3.83
CA GLY A 202 11.66 18.84 4.35
C GLY A 202 10.52 17.92 4.74
N THR A 203 10.21 16.96 3.90
CA THR A 203 9.22 15.90 4.13
C THR A 203 9.57 15.09 5.38
N ALA A 204 10.81 14.60 5.53
CA ALA A 204 11.23 13.80 6.69
C ALA A 204 11.05 14.56 8.02
N ARG A 205 11.34 15.86 8.06
CA ARG A 205 11.14 16.70 9.24
C ARG A 205 9.67 16.85 9.63
N VAL A 206 8.79 17.10 8.65
CA VAL A 206 7.34 17.17 8.90
C VAL A 206 6.84 15.82 9.37
N GLN A 207 7.24 14.73 8.71
CA GLN A 207 6.82 13.38 9.07
C GLN A 207 7.36 12.93 10.43
N MET A 208 8.53 13.40 10.86
CA MET A 208 9.03 13.15 12.21
C MET A 208 8.09 13.74 13.29
N VAL A 209 7.67 14.99 13.13
CA VAL A 209 6.77 15.64 14.10
C VAL A 209 5.41 14.95 14.11
N VAL A 210 4.80 14.78 12.95
CA VAL A 210 3.49 14.12 12.81
C VAL A 210 3.57 12.66 13.23
N GLY A 211 4.66 11.96 12.89
CA GLY A 211 4.89 10.56 13.24
C GLY A 211 4.94 10.34 14.76
N LEU A 212 5.61 11.20 15.49
CA LEU A 212 5.62 11.13 16.97
C LEU A 212 4.21 11.31 17.55
N LEU A 213 3.44 12.26 17.01
CA LEU A 213 2.06 12.53 17.44
C LEU A 213 1.11 11.35 17.11
N VAL A 214 1.43 10.53 16.12
CA VAL A 214 0.60 9.40 15.69
C VAL A 214 1.05 8.08 16.33
N ILE A 215 2.34 7.77 16.26
CA ILE A 215 2.88 6.48 16.70
C ILE A 215 2.73 6.30 18.22
N ILE A 216 2.98 7.35 19.01
CA ILE A 216 2.87 7.24 20.46
C ILE A 216 1.44 6.91 20.90
N PRO A 217 0.39 7.62 20.46
CA PRO A 217 -0.99 7.21 20.75
C PRO A 217 -1.32 5.80 20.24
N MET A 218 -0.90 5.42 19.05
CA MET A 218 -1.17 4.06 18.53
C MET A 218 -0.59 2.97 19.43
N LEU A 219 0.62 3.17 19.97
CA LEU A 219 1.22 2.27 20.94
C LEU A 219 0.45 2.29 22.27
N VAL A 220 0.02 3.46 22.74
CA VAL A 220 -0.80 3.58 23.96
C VAL A 220 -2.11 2.81 23.81
N PHE A 221 -2.85 2.99 22.69
CA PHE A 221 -4.10 2.27 22.44
C PHE A 221 -3.88 0.78 22.21
N GLY A 222 -2.72 0.37 21.71
CA GLY A 222 -2.36 -1.03 21.61
C GLY A 222 -2.05 -1.68 22.96
N ILE A 223 -1.52 -0.94 23.92
CA ILE A 223 -0.99 -1.47 25.19
C ILE A 223 -1.93 -1.28 26.37
N VAL A 224 -2.51 -0.08 26.54
CA VAL A 224 -3.30 0.28 27.74
C VAL A 224 -4.49 -0.66 27.98
N PRO A 225 -5.24 -1.10 26.96
CA PRO A 225 -6.39 -1.99 27.17
C PRO A 225 -6.07 -3.35 27.81
N PHE A 226 -4.81 -3.80 27.75
CA PHE A 226 -4.38 -5.00 28.48
C PHE A 226 -4.30 -4.78 29.98
N PHE A 227 -3.93 -3.57 30.41
CA PHE A 227 -3.76 -3.25 31.82
C PHE A 227 -5.06 -2.80 32.50
N ASN A 228 -6.01 -2.26 31.76
CA ASN A 228 -7.31 -1.86 32.30
C ASN A 228 -8.38 -2.96 32.18
N GLY A 229 -8.03 -4.15 31.70
CA GLY A 229 -8.93 -5.29 31.61
C GLY A 229 -9.96 -5.21 30.46
N HIS A 230 -9.79 -4.31 29.52
CA HIS A 230 -10.71 -4.14 28.39
C HIS A 230 -10.54 -5.18 27.29
N VAL A 231 -9.44 -5.97 27.29
CA VAL A 231 -9.24 -7.07 26.34
C VAL A 231 -9.88 -8.34 26.89
N SER A 232 -10.94 -8.81 26.21
CA SER A 232 -11.66 -10.02 26.60
C SER A 232 -11.23 -11.21 25.76
N GLN A 233 -10.82 -12.30 26.42
CA GLN A 233 -10.48 -13.56 25.75
C GLN A 233 -11.67 -14.16 24.99
N ALA A 234 -12.91 -13.95 25.46
CA ALA A 234 -14.12 -14.40 24.80
C ALA A 234 -14.28 -13.85 23.37
N ASN A 235 -13.70 -12.68 23.08
CA ASN A 235 -13.76 -12.03 21.77
C ASN A 235 -12.87 -12.71 20.70
N PHE A 236 -12.11 -13.75 21.08
CA PHE A 236 -11.30 -14.56 20.16
C PHE A 236 -11.89 -15.98 19.96
N SER A 237 -13.01 -16.30 20.61
CA SER A 237 -13.62 -17.63 20.58
C SER A 237 -15.04 -17.59 19.99
N PRO A 238 -15.41 -18.58 19.17
CA PRO A 238 -14.59 -19.68 18.66
C PRO A 238 -13.59 -19.20 17.61
N PHE A 239 -12.37 -19.77 17.58
CA PHE A 239 -11.34 -19.43 16.61
C PHE A 239 -11.59 -20.14 15.28
N VAL A 240 -12.64 -19.68 14.58
CA VAL A 240 -13.05 -20.17 13.25
C VAL A 240 -13.38 -18.99 12.34
N PRO A 241 -13.19 -19.13 11.02
CA PRO A 241 -13.60 -18.12 10.05
C PRO A 241 -15.10 -17.86 10.12
N LEU A 242 -15.57 -16.75 9.57
CA LEU A 242 -17.00 -16.48 9.40
C LEU A 242 -17.65 -17.49 8.43
N ALA A 243 -18.94 -17.72 8.59
CA ALA A 243 -19.73 -18.50 7.65
C ALA A 243 -19.87 -17.77 6.29
N THR A 244 -20.12 -16.46 6.37
CA THR A 244 -20.16 -15.53 5.23
C THR A 244 -19.57 -14.19 5.67
N PRO A 245 -18.94 -13.40 4.75
CA PRO A 245 -18.43 -12.08 5.06
C PRO A 245 -19.50 -11.19 5.71
N TYR A 246 -19.10 -10.42 6.71
CA TYR A 246 -19.90 -9.43 7.45
C TYR A 246 -21.13 -9.97 8.22
N ALA A 247 -21.37 -11.27 8.23
CA ALA A 247 -22.56 -11.85 8.90
C ALA A 247 -22.35 -12.11 10.40
N ALA A 248 -21.18 -11.94 10.96
CA ALA A 248 -20.79 -12.23 12.36
C ALA A 248 -21.16 -13.65 12.85
N ALA A 249 -21.55 -14.55 11.95
CA ALA A 249 -21.86 -15.94 12.25
C ALA A 249 -20.60 -16.81 12.13
N PRO A 250 -20.31 -17.67 13.13
CA PRO A 250 -19.16 -18.58 13.06
C PRO A 250 -19.37 -19.60 11.93
N GLY A 251 -18.33 -19.80 11.14
CA GLY A 251 -18.25 -20.83 10.10
C GLY A 251 -17.40 -22.01 10.55
N ALA A 252 -16.59 -22.54 9.63
CA ALA A 252 -15.73 -23.70 9.87
C ALA A 252 -14.43 -23.60 9.06
N TRP A 253 -13.40 -24.34 9.49
CA TRP A 253 -12.14 -24.54 8.75
C TRP A 253 -12.34 -25.53 7.60
N ASN A 254 -13.20 -25.15 6.66
CA ASN A 254 -13.45 -25.83 5.40
C ASN A 254 -12.89 -25.00 4.22
N ARG A 255 -13.14 -25.43 3.00
CA ARG A 255 -12.68 -24.71 1.79
C ARG A 255 -13.18 -23.26 1.77
N SER A 256 -14.44 -23.01 2.11
CA SER A 256 -15.00 -21.65 2.14
C SER A 256 -14.33 -20.80 3.21
N GLY A 257 -14.15 -21.33 4.43
CA GLY A 257 -13.45 -20.62 5.51
C GLY A 257 -12.01 -20.29 5.14
N TRP A 258 -11.27 -21.23 4.53
CA TRP A 258 -9.93 -20.95 4.03
C TRP A 258 -9.91 -19.90 2.92
N THR A 259 -10.92 -19.86 2.04
CA THR A 259 -11.04 -18.80 1.02
C THR A 259 -11.12 -17.43 1.67
N LEU A 260 -11.91 -17.27 2.75
CA LEU A 260 -12.03 -16.00 3.48
C LEU A 260 -10.69 -15.62 4.17
N VAL A 261 -10.00 -16.58 4.78
CA VAL A 261 -8.69 -16.33 5.41
C VAL A 261 -7.64 -15.93 4.38
N LEU A 262 -7.60 -16.58 3.21
CA LEU A 262 -6.72 -16.19 2.11
C LEU A 262 -7.09 -14.82 1.54
N GLY A 263 -8.38 -14.47 1.52
CA GLY A 263 -8.86 -13.12 1.20
C GLY A 263 -8.36 -12.07 2.21
N GLY A 264 -8.40 -12.39 3.49
CA GLY A 264 -7.84 -11.55 4.55
C GLY A 264 -6.32 -11.37 4.41
N LEU A 265 -5.58 -12.47 4.19
CA LEU A 265 -4.13 -12.43 3.93
C LEU A 265 -3.80 -11.67 2.65
N PHE A 266 -4.61 -11.77 1.62
CA PHE A 266 -4.45 -10.99 0.38
C PHE A 266 -4.47 -9.49 0.69
N ILE A 267 -5.43 -8.96 1.41
CA ILE A 267 -5.45 -7.53 1.78
C ILE A 267 -4.37 -7.21 2.82
N ALA A 268 -4.15 -8.06 3.83
CA ALA A 268 -3.13 -7.84 4.83
C ALA A 268 -1.70 -7.80 4.25
N ALA A 269 -1.45 -8.45 3.10
CA ALA A 269 -0.18 -8.38 2.39
C ALA A 269 0.23 -6.92 2.08
N TRP A 270 -0.74 -6.03 1.90
CA TRP A 270 -0.49 -4.61 1.68
C TRP A 270 0.26 -3.92 2.84
N SER A 271 0.07 -4.37 4.08
CA SER A 271 0.78 -3.86 5.25
C SER A 271 2.30 -4.13 5.20
N THR A 272 2.74 -5.09 4.39
CA THR A 272 4.15 -5.44 4.24
C THR A 272 4.97 -4.41 3.43
N TYR A 273 4.33 -3.40 2.85
CA TYR A 273 5.01 -2.22 2.29
C TYR A 273 5.94 -1.52 3.27
N ALA A 274 5.65 -1.62 4.56
CA ALA A 274 6.51 -1.11 5.61
C ALA A 274 7.99 -1.45 5.40
N PHE A 275 8.22 -2.68 4.96
CA PHE A 275 9.56 -3.22 4.84
C PHE A 275 10.31 -2.76 3.59
N GLU A 276 9.62 -2.20 2.58
CA GLU A 276 10.29 -1.72 1.38
C GLU A 276 10.32 -0.19 1.26
N THR A 277 9.42 0.50 1.95
CA THR A 277 9.28 1.95 1.81
C THR A 277 10.59 2.68 2.11
N ALA A 278 11.28 2.26 3.16
CA ALA A 278 12.51 2.90 3.59
C ALA A 278 13.63 2.83 2.55
N ILE A 279 13.62 1.84 1.65
CA ILE A 279 14.63 1.70 0.59
C ILE A 279 14.25 2.41 -0.71
N CYS A 280 13.08 3.05 -0.77
CA CYS A 280 12.72 3.90 -1.91
C CYS A 280 13.66 5.11 -2.07
N TYR A 281 14.45 5.42 -1.06
CA TYR A 281 15.30 6.61 -0.96
C TYR A 281 16.79 6.30 -1.02
N THR A 282 17.22 5.12 -1.45
CA THR A 282 18.61 4.64 -1.35
C THR A 282 19.61 5.60 -2.01
N SER A 283 19.29 6.20 -3.17
CA SER A 283 20.20 7.17 -3.81
C SER A 283 20.26 8.52 -3.07
N GLU A 284 19.33 8.80 -2.15
CA GLU A 284 19.30 10.02 -1.36
C GLU A 284 19.99 9.86 0.01
N PHE A 285 20.43 8.64 0.36
CA PHE A 285 21.20 8.38 1.58
C PHE A 285 22.61 8.94 1.49
N LYS A 286 23.07 9.55 2.60
CA LYS A 286 24.46 9.97 2.76
C LYS A 286 25.43 8.80 2.73
N ASN A 287 25.03 7.68 3.31
CA ASN A 287 25.80 6.44 3.38
C ASN A 287 24.94 5.22 3.02
N PRO A 288 24.68 4.95 1.71
CA PRO A 288 23.75 3.90 1.30
C PRO A 288 24.09 2.51 1.83
N GLY A 289 25.38 2.17 1.95
CA GLY A 289 25.83 0.85 2.38
C GLY A 289 25.40 0.50 3.81
N ARG A 290 25.34 1.49 4.71
CA ARG A 290 24.89 1.34 6.10
C ARG A 290 23.40 1.65 6.27
N ASP A 291 22.96 2.72 5.64
CA ASP A 291 21.66 3.33 5.93
C ASP A 291 20.51 2.49 5.36
N THR A 292 20.74 1.79 4.24
CA THR A 292 19.71 0.94 3.61
C THR A 292 19.21 -0.16 4.55
N PHE A 293 20.12 -0.95 5.14
CA PHE A 293 19.71 -2.02 6.06
C PHE A 293 19.08 -1.47 7.34
N ASN A 294 19.68 -0.44 7.94
CA ASN A 294 19.16 0.15 9.17
C ASN A 294 17.76 0.75 8.99
N ALA A 295 17.50 1.39 7.85
CA ALA A 295 16.21 1.98 7.55
C ALA A 295 15.11 0.93 7.42
N ILE A 296 15.36 -0.13 6.63
CA ILE A 296 14.36 -1.20 6.42
C ILE A 296 14.09 -1.98 7.71
N PHE A 297 15.12 -2.27 8.49
CA PHE A 297 14.99 -3.03 9.73
C PHE A 297 14.22 -2.24 10.80
N SER A 298 14.57 -0.95 11.02
CA SER A 298 13.93 -0.12 12.05
C SER A 298 12.47 0.17 11.72
N SER A 299 12.16 0.52 10.47
CA SER A 299 10.77 0.77 10.04
C SER A 299 9.93 -0.51 10.05
N GLY A 300 10.51 -1.63 9.63
CA GLY A 300 9.86 -2.93 9.66
C GLY A 300 9.53 -3.39 11.09
N LEU A 301 10.44 -3.20 12.05
CA LEU A 301 10.20 -3.56 13.45
C LEU A 301 9.03 -2.76 14.04
N LEU A 302 8.96 -1.46 13.78
CA LEU A 302 7.83 -0.62 14.20
C LEU A 302 6.50 -1.15 13.64
N CYS A 303 6.50 -1.53 12.38
CA CYS A 303 5.30 -2.04 11.73
C CYS A 303 4.88 -3.41 12.26
N ILE A 304 5.82 -4.33 12.54
CA ILE A 304 5.50 -5.60 13.20
C ILE A 304 4.75 -5.34 14.52
N VAL A 305 5.25 -4.43 15.33
CA VAL A 305 4.61 -4.09 16.61
C VAL A 305 3.20 -3.55 16.40
N ILE A 306 3.04 -2.52 15.57
CA ILE A 306 1.74 -1.84 15.41
C ILE A 306 0.71 -2.73 14.69
N PHE A 307 1.08 -3.36 13.58
CA PHE A 307 0.15 -4.21 12.80
C PHE A 307 -0.21 -5.53 13.49
N THR A 308 0.54 -5.93 14.52
CA THR A 308 0.16 -7.08 15.35
C THR A 308 -0.65 -6.62 16.56
N LEU A 309 -0.15 -5.63 17.28
CA LEU A 309 -0.70 -5.18 18.56
C LEU A 309 -2.06 -4.49 18.40
N VAL A 310 -2.17 -3.52 17.47
CA VAL A 310 -3.40 -2.72 17.33
C VAL A 310 -4.59 -3.57 16.90
N PRO A 311 -4.52 -4.40 15.83
CA PRO A 311 -5.64 -5.26 15.47
C PRO A 311 -6.02 -6.27 16.56
N PHE A 312 -5.04 -6.83 17.27
CA PHE A 312 -5.28 -7.75 18.38
C PHE A 312 -6.08 -7.05 19.51
N THR A 313 -5.66 -5.86 19.89
CA THR A 313 -6.30 -5.09 20.97
C THR A 313 -7.71 -4.65 20.58
N PHE A 314 -7.90 -4.17 19.33
CA PHE A 314 -9.22 -3.82 18.81
C PHE A 314 -10.17 -5.01 18.81
N GLN A 315 -9.72 -6.16 18.33
CA GLN A 315 -10.54 -7.38 18.36
C GLN A 315 -10.85 -7.81 19.78
N GLY A 316 -9.88 -7.77 20.68
CA GLY A 316 -10.06 -8.10 22.10
C GLY A 316 -11.03 -7.18 22.83
N PHE A 317 -11.12 -5.91 22.43
CA PHE A 317 -12.07 -4.94 22.97
C PHE A 317 -13.47 -5.07 22.36
N LEU A 318 -13.58 -5.07 21.04
CA LEU A 318 -14.84 -5.00 20.31
C LEU A 318 -15.49 -6.35 20.06
N GLY A 319 -14.70 -7.43 19.94
CA GLY A 319 -15.13 -8.67 19.31
C GLY A 319 -15.48 -8.50 17.84
N VAL A 320 -15.80 -9.58 17.14
CA VAL A 320 -16.14 -9.54 15.71
C VAL A 320 -17.32 -8.63 15.42
N LYS A 321 -18.38 -8.67 16.25
CA LYS A 321 -19.58 -7.83 16.04
C LYS A 321 -19.27 -6.34 16.04
N GLY A 322 -18.44 -5.87 16.97
CA GLY A 322 -18.03 -4.48 17.01
C GLY A 322 -17.08 -4.11 15.86
N MET A 323 -16.20 -5.04 15.47
CA MET A 323 -15.26 -4.83 14.35
C MET A 323 -15.97 -4.67 13.00
N ILE A 324 -17.13 -5.29 12.80
CA ILE A 324 -17.94 -5.17 11.58
C ILE A 324 -18.97 -4.04 11.62
N SER A 325 -18.99 -3.23 12.68
CA SER A 325 -19.86 -2.05 12.72
C SER A 325 -19.49 -1.04 11.62
N PRO A 326 -20.46 -0.31 11.05
CA PRO A 326 -20.21 0.57 9.89
C PRO A 326 -19.03 1.52 10.09
N GLY A 327 -18.94 2.19 11.23
CA GLY A 327 -17.85 3.14 11.49
C GLY A 327 -16.46 2.50 11.62
N VAL A 328 -16.36 1.21 11.94
CA VAL A 328 -15.08 0.48 11.98
C VAL A 328 -14.73 -0.08 10.61
N VAL A 329 -15.73 -0.60 9.87
CA VAL A 329 -15.52 -1.14 8.51
C VAL A 329 -15.05 -0.07 7.54
N ASP A 330 -15.66 1.10 7.56
CA ASP A 330 -15.27 2.22 6.69
C ASP A 330 -14.10 3.06 7.24
N GLY A 331 -13.62 2.72 8.43
CA GLY A 331 -12.50 3.38 9.11
C GLY A 331 -12.82 4.71 9.78
N THR A 332 -14.00 5.30 9.56
CA THR A 332 -14.32 6.68 10.01
C THR A 332 -14.73 6.80 11.48
N GLY A 333 -15.05 5.71 12.15
CA GLY A 333 -15.41 5.64 13.57
C GLY A 333 -14.31 5.12 14.49
N VAL A 334 -13.16 4.74 13.97
CA VAL A 334 -12.07 4.11 14.74
C VAL A 334 -11.57 5.01 15.88
N ALA A 335 -11.54 6.34 15.68
CA ALA A 335 -11.15 7.29 16.72
C ALA A 335 -12.07 7.25 17.96
N ALA A 336 -13.38 7.08 17.76
CA ALA A 336 -14.33 6.94 18.86
C ALA A 336 -14.07 5.67 19.68
N VAL A 337 -13.83 4.55 18.98
CA VAL A 337 -13.46 3.27 19.60
C VAL A 337 -12.18 3.39 20.40
N MET A 338 -11.14 4.03 19.84
CA MET A 338 -9.88 4.27 20.56
C MET A 338 -10.09 5.07 21.86
N ALA A 339 -10.95 6.09 21.83
CA ALA A 339 -11.27 6.85 23.04
C ALA A 339 -11.96 5.96 24.10
N ASP A 340 -12.89 5.15 23.70
CA ASP A 340 -13.62 4.22 24.59
C ASP A 340 -12.68 3.16 25.20
N MET A 341 -11.71 2.65 24.41
CA MET A 341 -10.69 1.70 24.88
C MET A 341 -9.84 2.21 26.05
N VAL A 342 -9.61 3.52 26.13
CA VAL A 342 -8.84 4.15 27.21
C VAL A 342 -9.70 4.89 28.24
N GLY A 343 -11.04 4.79 28.14
CA GLY A 343 -11.96 5.44 29.04
C GLY A 343 -12.08 6.95 28.83
N GLY A 344 -11.82 7.45 27.61
CA GLY A 344 -11.80 8.87 27.29
C GLY A 344 -13.17 9.46 27.00
N GLY A 345 -13.38 10.75 27.36
CA GLY A 345 -14.61 11.50 27.07
C GLY A 345 -14.58 12.24 25.72
N ALA A 346 -15.51 13.21 25.56
CA ALA A 346 -15.69 13.96 24.31
C ALA A 346 -14.40 14.70 23.83
N LEU A 347 -13.63 15.27 24.74
CA LEU A 347 -12.37 15.93 24.40
C LEU A 347 -11.36 14.92 23.81
N THR A 348 -11.25 13.75 24.42
CA THR A 348 -10.38 12.67 23.93
C THR A 348 -10.81 12.22 22.54
N LYS A 349 -12.11 12.06 22.31
CA LYS A 349 -12.65 11.71 20.97
C LYS A 349 -12.27 12.77 19.92
N GLY A 350 -12.46 14.04 20.21
CA GLY A 350 -12.09 15.13 19.31
C GLY A 350 -10.59 15.18 18.99
N LEU A 351 -9.74 15.01 20.00
CA LEU A 351 -8.29 14.95 19.82
C LEU A 351 -7.89 13.74 18.97
N LEU A 352 -8.50 12.59 19.18
CA LEU A 352 -8.22 11.38 18.41
C LEU A 352 -8.68 11.50 16.97
N VAL A 353 -9.79 12.14 16.67
CA VAL A 353 -10.19 12.45 15.29
C VAL A 353 -9.09 13.26 14.59
N LEU A 354 -8.57 14.29 15.23
CA LEU A 354 -7.46 15.07 14.69
C LEU A 354 -6.21 14.20 14.45
N LEU A 355 -5.85 13.37 15.41
CA LEU A 355 -4.70 12.45 15.29
C LEU A 355 -4.91 11.42 14.18
N MET A 356 -6.14 10.93 13.97
CA MET A 356 -6.46 10.04 12.86
C MET A 356 -6.30 10.71 11.50
N VAL A 357 -6.77 11.96 11.35
CA VAL A 357 -6.55 12.73 10.12
C VAL A 357 -5.06 12.91 9.88
N LEU A 358 -4.28 13.27 10.91
CA LEU A 358 -2.82 13.39 10.79
C LEU A 358 -2.14 12.06 10.43
N ALA A 359 -2.60 10.94 10.99
CA ALA A 359 -2.10 9.60 10.67
C ALA A 359 -2.31 9.24 9.20
N LEU A 360 -3.49 9.54 8.68
CA LEU A 360 -3.82 9.30 7.28
C LEU A 360 -3.04 10.23 6.34
N LEU A 361 -2.85 11.50 6.69
CA LEU A 361 -1.99 12.41 5.95
C LEU A 361 -0.51 11.95 5.98
N LEU A 362 -0.05 11.41 7.12
CA LEU A 362 1.29 10.85 7.24
C LEU A 362 1.47 9.67 6.27
N SER A 363 0.49 8.75 6.18
CA SER A 363 0.55 7.62 5.24
C SER A 363 0.50 8.07 3.78
N THR A 364 -0.32 9.07 3.45
CA THR A 364 -0.38 9.64 2.09
C THR A 364 0.92 10.37 1.71
N MET A 365 1.57 11.06 2.64
CA MET A 365 2.90 11.65 2.42
C MET A 365 3.95 10.56 2.13
N THR A 366 3.96 9.48 2.92
CA THR A 366 4.84 8.34 2.69
C THR A 366 4.63 7.72 1.31
N ALA A 367 3.37 7.51 0.93
CA ALA A 367 3.03 6.92 -0.36
C ALA A 367 3.45 7.80 -1.55
N MET A 368 3.18 9.10 -1.51
CA MET A 368 3.60 10.02 -2.59
C MET A 368 5.13 10.10 -2.69
N ALA A 369 5.85 10.04 -1.57
CA ALA A 369 7.31 10.02 -1.59
C ALA A 369 7.85 8.76 -2.27
N GLY A 370 7.28 7.58 -2.01
CA GLY A 370 7.66 6.31 -2.63
C GLY A 370 7.26 6.22 -4.10
N SER A 371 5.97 6.44 -4.41
CA SER A 371 5.41 6.31 -5.76
C SER A 371 6.09 7.24 -6.78
N SER A 372 6.32 8.50 -6.41
CA SER A 372 6.98 9.46 -7.29
C SER A 372 8.43 9.08 -7.61
N ARG A 373 9.15 8.47 -6.67
CA ARG A 373 10.51 7.98 -6.91
C ARG A 373 10.54 6.73 -7.76
N THR A 374 9.54 5.86 -7.62
CA THR A 374 9.37 4.70 -8.50
C THR A 374 9.15 5.14 -9.96
N LEU A 375 8.28 6.13 -10.19
CA LEU A 375 8.07 6.69 -11.53
C LEU A 375 9.33 7.38 -12.08
N TYR A 376 10.00 8.18 -11.25
CA TYR A 376 11.24 8.88 -11.63
C TYR A 376 12.31 7.88 -12.05
N GLN A 377 12.62 6.90 -11.21
CA GLN A 377 13.68 5.94 -11.49
C GLN A 377 13.33 5.05 -12.68
N GLY A 378 12.06 4.63 -12.79
CA GLY A 378 11.61 3.89 -13.97
C GLY A 378 11.78 4.67 -15.28
N SER A 379 11.68 6.00 -15.24
CA SER A 379 11.98 6.86 -16.38
C SER A 379 13.49 6.96 -16.64
N VAL A 380 14.31 7.10 -15.62
CA VAL A 380 15.79 7.15 -15.73
C VAL A 380 16.33 5.85 -16.30
N ASP A 381 15.78 4.72 -15.87
CA ASP A 381 16.17 3.38 -16.33
C ASP A 381 15.62 3.01 -17.73
N GLY A 382 14.80 3.88 -18.35
CA GLY A 382 14.30 3.66 -19.71
C GLY A 382 13.05 2.77 -19.78
N TRP A 383 12.32 2.61 -18.69
CA TRP A 383 11.11 1.77 -18.64
C TRP A 383 9.82 2.57 -18.72
N LEU A 384 9.84 3.82 -18.26
CA LEU A 384 8.72 4.75 -18.28
C LEU A 384 9.07 6.01 -19.10
N PRO A 385 8.08 6.79 -19.56
CA PRO A 385 8.30 7.96 -20.40
C PRO A 385 9.32 8.94 -19.83
N ARG A 386 10.20 9.50 -20.70
CA ARG A 386 11.29 10.43 -20.32
C ARG A 386 10.82 11.65 -19.53
N TYR A 387 9.61 12.10 -19.78
CA TYR A 387 8.98 13.23 -19.11
C TYR A 387 9.01 13.09 -17.56
N LEU A 388 8.96 11.87 -17.00
CA LEU A 388 8.91 11.60 -15.57
C LEU A 388 10.25 11.79 -14.84
N SER A 389 11.37 11.90 -15.56
CA SER A 389 12.72 12.04 -14.98
C SER A 389 13.06 13.45 -14.49
N HIS A 390 12.14 14.41 -14.60
CA HIS A 390 12.42 15.81 -14.22
C HIS A 390 12.40 16.00 -12.69
N VAL A 391 13.46 16.62 -12.18
CA VAL A 391 13.63 16.97 -10.77
C VAL A 391 13.69 18.50 -10.64
N ASN A 392 13.07 19.06 -9.59
CA ASN A 392 13.12 20.49 -9.32
C ASN A 392 14.38 20.90 -8.55
N THR A 393 14.54 22.20 -8.29
CA THR A 393 15.69 22.76 -7.55
C THR A 393 15.82 22.25 -6.11
N HIS A 394 14.75 21.68 -5.55
CA HIS A 394 14.73 21.08 -4.21
C HIS A 394 15.00 19.57 -4.21
N GLY A 395 15.31 18.98 -5.35
CA GLY A 395 15.55 17.54 -5.47
C GLY A 395 14.26 16.69 -5.46
N ALA A 396 13.08 17.27 -5.72
CA ALA A 396 11.83 16.51 -5.81
C ALA A 396 11.50 16.14 -7.26
N PRO A 397 11.04 14.90 -7.55
CA PRO A 397 10.69 14.45 -8.90
C PRO A 397 9.30 14.97 -9.30
N THR A 398 9.22 16.27 -9.62
CA THR A 398 7.93 16.99 -9.73
C THR A 398 7.02 16.50 -10.81
N ARG A 399 7.53 16.10 -11.98
CA ARG A 399 6.65 15.59 -13.06
C ARG A 399 6.06 14.22 -12.72
N ALA A 400 6.82 13.38 -12.03
CA ALA A 400 6.32 12.13 -11.47
C ALA A 400 5.22 12.40 -10.41
N MET A 401 5.44 13.39 -9.54
CA MET A 401 4.44 13.80 -8.55
C MET A 401 3.14 14.34 -9.19
N TRP A 402 3.24 15.15 -10.26
CA TRP A 402 2.05 15.62 -11.00
C TRP A 402 1.27 14.47 -11.64
N THR A 403 1.98 13.50 -12.21
CA THR A 403 1.34 12.29 -12.78
C THR A 403 0.61 11.51 -11.69
N ASP A 404 1.25 11.32 -10.55
CA ASP A 404 0.69 10.64 -9.39
C ASP A 404 -0.54 11.37 -8.85
N LEU A 405 -0.47 12.69 -8.70
CA LEU A 405 -1.59 13.54 -8.28
C LEU A 405 -2.78 13.41 -9.25
N THR A 406 -2.55 13.57 -10.56
CA THR A 406 -3.62 13.51 -11.55
C THR A 406 -4.32 12.15 -11.53
N PHE A 407 -3.57 11.06 -11.45
CA PHE A 407 -4.12 9.73 -11.35
C PHE A 407 -4.94 9.55 -10.06
N ASN A 408 -4.46 10.08 -8.95
CA ASN A 408 -5.17 9.99 -7.67
C ASN A 408 -6.43 10.85 -7.60
N LEU A 409 -6.51 11.97 -8.30
CA LEU A 409 -7.77 12.72 -8.41
C LEU A 409 -8.86 11.91 -9.13
N MET A 410 -8.49 11.11 -10.12
CA MET A 410 -9.42 10.16 -10.75
C MET A 410 -9.81 9.05 -9.78
N LEU A 411 -8.85 8.44 -9.09
CA LEU A 411 -9.16 7.40 -8.10
C LEU A 411 -10.00 7.93 -6.94
N LEU A 412 -9.79 9.17 -6.52
CA LEU A 412 -10.53 9.80 -5.43
C LEU A 412 -12.02 9.93 -5.76
N SER A 413 -12.39 10.21 -7.02
CA SER A 413 -13.79 10.24 -7.45
C SER A 413 -14.48 8.86 -7.35
N LEU A 414 -13.71 7.77 -7.37
CA LEU A 414 -14.19 6.40 -7.18
C LEU A 414 -14.24 6.05 -5.68
N THR A 415 -13.13 6.25 -4.97
CA THR A 415 -13.02 5.86 -3.54
C THR A 415 -13.93 6.65 -2.62
N SER A 416 -14.32 7.87 -3.02
CA SER A 416 -15.26 8.72 -2.28
C SER A 416 -16.72 8.44 -2.59
N SER A 417 -17.04 7.60 -3.58
CA SER A 417 -18.41 7.31 -3.99
C SER A 417 -19.11 6.35 -3.03
N ASP A 418 -18.48 5.22 -2.72
CA ASP A 418 -19.03 4.19 -1.84
C ASP A 418 -17.95 3.24 -1.30
N THR A 419 -18.31 2.46 -0.27
CA THR A 419 -17.40 1.50 0.39
C THR A 419 -16.97 0.35 -0.55
N ALA A 420 -17.82 -0.08 -1.47
CA ALA A 420 -17.48 -1.17 -2.40
C ALA A 420 -16.41 -0.71 -3.40
N SER A 421 -16.54 0.50 -3.93
CA SER A 421 -15.54 1.15 -4.79
C SER A 421 -14.22 1.37 -4.05
N PHE A 422 -14.26 1.75 -2.77
CA PHE A 422 -13.08 1.87 -1.92
C PHE A 422 -12.32 0.53 -1.82
N TYR A 423 -12.99 -0.56 -1.46
CA TYR A 423 -12.36 -1.87 -1.35
C TYR A 423 -11.94 -2.46 -2.71
N PHE A 424 -12.64 -2.12 -3.79
CA PHE A 424 -12.21 -2.48 -5.14
C PHE A 424 -10.87 -1.84 -5.49
N VAL A 425 -10.70 -0.54 -5.25
CA VAL A 425 -9.44 0.18 -5.48
C VAL A 425 -8.32 -0.37 -4.59
N LEU A 426 -8.62 -0.69 -3.32
CA LEU A 426 -7.67 -1.32 -2.41
C LEU A 426 -7.23 -2.71 -2.92
N ALA A 427 -8.16 -3.54 -3.39
CA ALA A 427 -7.86 -4.85 -3.95
C ALA A 427 -7.05 -4.74 -5.25
N LEU A 428 -7.36 -3.77 -6.12
CA LEU A 428 -6.60 -3.50 -7.34
C LEU A 428 -5.16 -3.10 -7.04
N SER A 429 -4.96 -2.19 -6.07
CA SER A 429 -3.65 -1.81 -5.55
C SER A 429 -2.86 -3.04 -5.09
N ASN A 430 -3.51 -3.92 -4.34
CA ASN A 430 -2.87 -5.10 -3.80
C ASN A 430 -2.54 -6.16 -4.85
N CYS A 431 -3.29 -6.26 -5.94
CA CYS A 431 -2.88 -7.07 -7.10
C CYS A 431 -1.53 -6.60 -7.65
N GLY A 432 -1.35 -5.29 -7.84
CA GLY A 432 -0.06 -4.70 -8.23
C GLY A 432 1.06 -5.07 -7.24
N TYR A 433 0.78 -4.89 -5.93
CA TYR A 433 1.72 -5.24 -4.87
C TYR A 433 2.21 -6.69 -4.97
N ILE A 434 1.30 -7.63 -5.06
CA ILE A 434 1.64 -9.06 -5.09
C ILE A 434 2.41 -9.43 -6.36
N ILE A 435 2.06 -8.84 -7.53
CA ILE A 435 2.78 -9.10 -8.78
C ILE A 435 4.24 -8.62 -8.67
N PHE A 436 4.48 -7.38 -8.23
CA PHE A 436 5.86 -6.94 -8.12
C PHE A 436 6.63 -7.68 -7.03
N ASN A 437 5.96 -8.04 -5.93
CA ASN A 437 6.54 -8.81 -4.83
C ASN A 437 7.01 -10.21 -5.31
N PHE A 438 6.17 -10.89 -6.09
CA PHE A 438 6.55 -12.15 -6.74
C PHE A 438 7.83 -12.00 -7.57
N LEU A 439 7.90 -10.95 -8.38
CA LEU A 439 9.05 -10.70 -9.25
C LEU A 439 10.31 -10.38 -8.44
N ASN A 440 10.19 -9.58 -7.38
CA ASN A 440 11.35 -9.11 -6.62
C ASN A 440 11.89 -10.14 -5.61
N LEU A 441 11.04 -10.97 -5.05
CA LEU A 441 11.49 -12.10 -4.23
C LEU A 441 12.26 -13.14 -5.06
N ASN A 442 11.82 -13.38 -6.30
CA ASN A 442 12.59 -14.18 -7.24
C ASN A 442 13.88 -13.48 -7.70
N ALA A 443 13.88 -12.15 -7.83
CA ALA A 443 15.08 -11.40 -8.18
C ALA A 443 16.24 -11.60 -7.19
N GLY A 444 15.94 -11.87 -5.91
CA GLY A 444 16.96 -12.12 -4.89
C GLY A 444 17.90 -13.27 -5.25
N TRP A 445 17.39 -14.43 -5.62
CA TRP A 445 18.21 -15.57 -6.03
C TRP A 445 18.76 -15.41 -7.45
N ILE A 446 18.03 -14.77 -8.38
CA ILE A 446 18.53 -14.48 -9.73
C ILE A 446 19.78 -13.60 -9.65
N HIS A 447 19.75 -12.51 -8.87
CA HIS A 447 20.91 -11.64 -8.64
C HIS A 447 22.09 -12.38 -8.01
N ARG A 448 21.86 -13.36 -7.14
CA ARG A 448 22.96 -14.16 -6.58
C ARG A 448 23.67 -15.02 -7.61
N ILE A 449 22.92 -15.56 -8.55
CA ILE A 449 23.46 -16.41 -9.61
C ILE A 449 24.09 -15.58 -10.73
N ASP A 450 23.34 -14.60 -11.26
CA ASP A 450 23.76 -13.84 -12.45
C ASP A 450 24.70 -12.69 -12.13
N ASN A 451 24.52 -12.04 -10.99
CA ASN A 451 25.21 -10.82 -10.58
C ASN A 451 26.01 -11.04 -9.28
N GLY A 452 26.50 -12.26 -9.06
CA GLY A 452 27.27 -12.62 -7.87
C GLY A 452 28.60 -11.88 -7.72
N HIS A 453 29.10 -11.29 -8.81
CA HIS A 453 30.31 -10.47 -8.87
C HIS A 453 30.13 -9.05 -8.30
N ILE A 454 28.89 -8.53 -8.26
CA ILE A 454 28.63 -7.20 -7.72
C ILE A 454 28.74 -7.24 -6.19
N ALA A 455 29.52 -6.33 -5.64
CA ALA A 455 29.72 -6.22 -4.19
C ALA A 455 28.40 -5.93 -3.45
N ARG A 456 28.20 -6.60 -2.34
CA ARG A 456 27.03 -6.44 -1.46
C ARG A 456 27.50 -5.91 -0.11
N PRO A 457 27.11 -4.69 0.30
CA PRO A 457 27.42 -4.18 1.64
C PRO A 457 26.84 -5.06 2.75
N TRP A 458 25.68 -5.66 2.47
CA TRP A 458 25.03 -6.63 3.33
C TRP A 458 24.50 -7.81 2.51
N LYS A 459 24.63 -9.02 3.05
CA LYS A 459 24.22 -10.26 2.39
C LYS A 459 23.34 -11.10 3.32
N ALA A 460 22.10 -11.37 2.91
CA ALA A 460 21.18 -12.22 3.67
C ALA A 460 21.69 -13.69 3.75
N PRO A 461 21.37 -14.45 4.80
CA PRO A 461 21.59 -15.88 4.82
C PRO A 461 20.92 -16.59 3.64
N ALA A 462 21.56 -17.63 3.09
CA ALA A 462 21.04 -18.31 1.89
C ALA A 462 19.64 -18.92 2.09
N PHE A 463 19.36 -19.45 3.28
CA PHE A 463 18.05 -20.02 3.59
C PHE A 463 16.94 -18.97 3.61
N VAL A 464 17.23 -17.70 3.96
CA VAL A 464 16.27 -16.60 3.93
C VAL A 464 15.91 -16.23 2.50
N ILE A 465 16.88 -16.20 1.58
CA ILE A 465 16.60 -15.99 0.15
C ILE A 465 15.76 -17.15 -0.43
N ALA A 466 16.05 -18.39 -0.01
CA ALA A 466 15.22 -19.54 -0.41
C ALA A 466 13.80 -19.43 0.16
N ALA A 467 13.64 -19.02 1.43
CA ALA A 467 12.33 -18.73 2.02
C ALA A 467 11.60 -17.60 1.28
N GLY A 468 12.30 -16.55 0.86
CA GLY A 468 11.76 -15.50 0.01
C GLY A 468 11.24 -16.02 -1.33
N ALA A 469 11.98 -16.92 -1.98
CA ALA A 469 11.53 -17.57 -3.22
C ALA A 469 10.24 -18.41 -3.01
N VAL A 470 10.14 -19.16 -1.92
CA VAL A 470 8.90 -19.87 -1.56
C VAL A 470 7.76 -18.87 -1.30
N LEU A 471 8.05 -17.79 -0.57
CA LEU A 471 7.08 -16.75 -0.26
C LEU A 471 6.55 -16.05 -1.52
N ALA A 472 7.35 -15.96 -2.59
CA ALA A 472 6.86 -15.50 -3.88
C ALA A 472 5.68 -16.32 -4.39
N PHE A 473 5.76 -17.66 -4.29
CA PHE A 473 4.65 -18.54 -4.71
C PHE A 473 3.46 -18.49 -3.73
N VAL A 474 3.70 -18.28 -2.44
CA VAL A 474 2.62 -18.00 -1.48
C VAL A 474 1.90 -16.72 -1.87
N ASN A 475 2.60 -15.65 -2.24
CA ASN A 475 1.99 -14.42 -2.75
C ASN A 475 1.17 -14.67 -4.03
N ALA A 476 1.68 -15.47 -4.98
CA ALA A 476 0.92 -15.86 -6.16
C ALA A 476 -0.37 -16.62 -5.81
N MET A 477 -0.33 -17.51 -4.79
CA MET A 477 -1.52 -18.19 -4.28
C MET A 477 -2.52 -17.21 -3.65
N LEU A 478 -2.06 -16.23 -2.87
CA LEU A 478 -2.91 -15.18 -2.29
C LEU A 478 -3.59 -14.36 -3.38
N LEU A 479 -2.88 -14.03 -4.46
CA LEU A 479 -3.45 -13.29 -5.60
C LEU A 479 -4.62 -14.06 -6.24
N GLY A 480 -4.42 -15.34 -6.54
CA GLY A 480 -5.45 -16.16 -7.18
C GLY A 480 -6.65 -16.43 -6.27
N ALA A 481 -6.40 -16.80 -5.01
CA ALA A 481 -7.44 -17.19 -4.06
C ALA A 481 -8.15 -15.98 -3.44
N GLY A 482 -7.41 -14.91 -3.12
CA GLY A 482 -7.88 -13.84 -2.24
C GLY A 482 -8.51 -12.64 -2.95
N ALA A 483 -8.06 -12.30 -4.16
CA ALA A 483 -8.51 -11.07 -4.82
C ALA A 483 -10.03 -11.03 -5.05
N ARG A 484 -10.63 -12.15 -5.43
CA ARG A 484 -12.07 -12.28 -5.72
C ARG A 484 -12.96 -12.20 -4.48
N VAL A 485 -12.42 -12.42 -3.29
CA VAL A 485 -13.17 -12.29 -2.03
C VAL A 485 -13.62 -10.84 -1.82
N TRP A 486 -12.83 -9.88 -2.28
CA TRP A 486 -13.11 -8.45 -2.14
C TRP A 486 -13.93 -7.87 -3.28
N ASN A 487 -13.71 -8.37 -4.48
CA ASN A 487 -14.53 -8.03 -5.64
C ASN A 487 -14.36 -9.10 -6.73
N PRO A 488 -15.44 -9.61 -7.33
CA PRO A 488 -15.37 -10.66 -8.36
C PRO A 488 -14.46 -10.32 -9.54
N HIS A 489 -14.33 -9.03 -9.86
CA HIS A 489 -13.56 -8.53 -10.99
C HIS A 489 -12.13 -8.10 -10.61
N ALA A 490 -11.77 -8.04 -9.32
CA ALA A 490 -10.49 -7.49 -8.86
C ALA A 490 -9.27 -8.17 -9.49
N LEU A 491 -9.29 -9.50 -9.62
CA LEU A 491 -8.18 -10.25 -10.23
C LEU A 491 -7.95 -9.87 -11.69
N TRP A 492 -9.01 -9.82 -12.49
CA TRP A 492 -8.92 -9.46 -13.90
C TRP A 492 -8.59 -7.98 -14.10
N ALA A 493 -9.19 -7.10 -13.31
CA ALA A 493 -8.85 -5.68 -13.31
C ALA A 493 -7.38 -5.46 -12.95
N GLY A 494 -6.83 -6.22 -11.98
CA GLY A 494 -5.42 -6.21 -11.63
C GLY A 494 -4.52 -6.61 -12.80
N PHE A 495 -4.85 -7.67 -13.53
CA PHE A 495 -4.09 -8.07 -14.71
C PHE A 495 -4.20 -7.06 -15.85
N VAL A 496 -5.37 -6.49 -16.09
CA VAL A 496 -5.55 -5.44 -17.10
C VAL A 496 -4.73 -4.21 -16.73
N ALA A 497 -4.80 -3.75 -15.48
CA ALA A 497 -4.01 -2.62 -15.01
C ALA A 497 -2.49 -2.89 -15.13
N ALA A 498 -2.03 -4.09 -14.80
CA ALA A 498 -0.65 -4.50 -15.01
C ALA A 498 -0.25 -4.52 -16.49
N ALA A 499 -1.13 -4.99 -17.39
CA ALA A 499 -0.88 -5.05 -18.83
C ALA A 499 -0.79 -3.67 -19.49
N LEU A 500 -1.31 -2.60 -18.87
CA LEU A 500 -1.19 -1.22 -19.38
C LEU A 500 0.28 -0.76 -19.50
N ILE A 501 1.21 -1.43 -18.83
CA ILE A 501 2.64 -1.18 -19.05
C ILE A 501 3.09 -1.47 -20.49
N ILE A 502 2.42 -2.40 -21.19
CA ILE A 502 2.84 -2.82 -22.54
C ILE A 502 2.87 -1.63 -23.52
N PRO A 503 1.78 -0.87 -23.74
CA PRO A 503 1.82 0.29 -24.61
C PRO A 503 2.72 1.43 -24.06
N VAL A 504 2.79 1.61 -22.72
CA VAL A 504 3.65 2.63 -22.10
C VAL A 504 5.12 2.32 -22.36
N PHE A 505 5.54 1.07 -22.12
CA PHE A 505 6.91 0.64 -22.36
C PHE A 505 7.25 0.61 -23.85
N TRP A 506 6.32 0.17 -24.70
CA TRP A 506 6.51 0.19 -26.16
C TRP A 506 6.80 1.61 -26.63
N PHE A 507 5.99 2.59 -26.21
CA PHE A 507 6.22 4.00 -26.52
C PHE A 507 7.60 4.48 -26.02
N ARG A 508 7.94 4.18 -24.76
CA ARG A 508 9.23 4.56 -24.20
C ARG A 508 10.39 3.93 -24.96
N HIS A 509 10.42 2.62 -25.09
CA HIS A 509 11.56 1.88 -25.60
C HIS A 509 11.76 2.07 -27.11
N TYR A 510 10.70 2.00 -27.90
CA TYR A 510 10.81 2.05 -29.35
C TYR A 510 10.66 3.45 -29.94
N VAL A 511 9.78 4.29 -29.40
CA VAL A 511 9.55 5.65 -29.96
C VAL A 511 10.52 6.66 -29.35
N GLN A 512 10.74 6.64 -28.04
CA GLN A 512 11.63 7.63 -27.40
C GLN A 512 13.10 7.23 -27.43
N ASP A 513 13.44 5.95 -27.27
CA ASP A 513 14.81 5.46 -27.10
C ASP A 513 15.35 4.67 -28.33
N GLY A 514 14.56 4.54 -29.40
CA GLY A 514 14.99 3.88 -30.62
C GLY A 514 15.37 2.39 -30.43
N GLY A 515 14.74 1.69 -29.49
CA GLY A 515 14.95 0.27 -29.18
C GLY A 515 16.19 -0.03 -28.32
N ARG A 516 16.84 0.99 -27.74
CA ARG A 516 18.03 0.86 -26.89
C ARG A 516 17.69 1.21 -25.45
N PHE A 517 18.40 0.60 -24.49
CA PHE A 517 18.34 1.00 -23.10
C PHE A 517 19.35 2.13 -22.81
N PRO A 518 19.07 3.01 -21.83
CA PRO A 518 20.02 4.03 -21.40
C PRO A 518 21.35 3.40 -20.94
N ALA A 519 22.48 4.03 -21.30
CA ALA A 519 23.83 3.53 -20.95
C ALA A 519 23.98 3.35 -19.43
N ARG A 520 23.51 4.33 -18.64
CA ARG A 520 23.57 4.29 -17.17
C ARG A 520 22.94 3.01 -16.58
N MET A 521 21.83 2.53 -17.14
CA MET A 521 21.18 1.30 -16.65
C MET A 521 22.02 0.07 -16.94
N LEU A 522 22.74 0.06 -18.07
CA LEU A 522 23.64 -1.03 -18.45
C LEU A 522 24.93 -1.00 -17.61
N GLU A 523 25.46 0.18 -17.30
CA GLU A 523 26.63 0.38 -16.43
C GLU A 523 26.39 -0.14 -15.01
N ASP A 524 25.21 0.10 -14.45
CA ASP A 524 24.82 -0.42 -13.12
C ASP A 524 24.86 -1.96 -13.02
N LEU A 525 24.72 -2.66 -14.15
CA LEU A 525 24.85 -4.13 -14.23
C LEU A 525 26.28 -4.60 -14.55
N GLY A 526 27.25 -3.68 -14.55
CA GLY A 526 28.65 -4.00 -14.92
C GLY A 526 28.80 -4.38 -16.39
N SER A 527 27.92 -3.88 -17.25
CA SER A 527 28.00 -4.12 -18.68
C SER A 527 29.20 -3.39 -19.26
N VAL A 528 30.14 -4.15 -19.87
CA VAL A 528 31.17 -3.64 -20.75
C VAL A 528 30.59 -3.75 -22.16
N ASP A 529 30.69 -2.69 -22.96
CA ASP A 529 30.24 -2.64 -24.37
C ASP A 529 28.70 -2.77 -24.59
N GLY A 530 27.87 -2.44 -23.60
CA GLY A 530 26.40 -2.42 -23.77
C GLY A 530 25.76 -3.79 -23.88
N GLN A 531 26.48 -4.88 -23.61
CA GLN A 531 25.97 -6.23 -23.61
C GLN A 531 25.54 -6.64 -22.19
N LEU A 532 24.34 -7.16 -22.06
CA LEU A 532 23.87 -7.80 -20.83
C LEU A 532 24.68 -9.09 -20.63
N GLY A 533 25.36 -9.22 -19.48
CA GLY A 533 26.17 -10.38 -19.16
C GLY A 533 25.45 -11.73 -19.27
N GLU A 534 26.15 -12.84 -19.06
CA GLU A 534 25.63 -14.20 -19.20
C GLU A 534 24.39 -14.48 -18.35
N ARG A 535 23.48 -15.32 -18.87
CA ARG A 535 22.29 -15.84 -18.19
C ARG A 535 22.65 -17.08 -17.38
N ARG A 536 23.39 -16.92 -16.28
CA ARG A 536 23.87 -18.07 -15.48
C ARG A 536 22.75 -18.85 -14.80
N ALA A 537 21.61 -18.19 -14.47
CA ALA A 537 20.43 -18.89 -13.94
C ALA A 537 19.66 -19.69 -14.99
N GLY A 538 20.05 -19.62 -16.28
CA GLY A 538 19.53 -20.44 -17.37
C GLY A 538 18.02 -20.30 -17.57
N VAL A 539 17.28 -21.40 -17.50
CA VAL A 539 15.82 -21.46 -17.71
C VAL A 539 15.01 -21.24 -16.42
N LEU A 540 15.65 -21.26 -15.24
CA LEU A 540 14.95 -21.21 -13.95
C LEU A 540 14.03 -19.98 -13.77
N PRO A 541 14.41 -18.76 -14.20
CA PRO A 541 13.51 -17.60 -14.12
C PRO A 541 12.21 -17.78 -14.92
N TYR A 542 12.28 -18.40 -16.09
CA TYR A 542 11.08 -18.70 -16.89
C TYR A 542 10.20 -19.77 -16.24
N VAL A 543 10.82 -20.79 -15.63
CA VAL A 543 10.11 -21.82 -14.84
C VAL A 543 9.41 -21.18 -13.64
N ALA A 544 10.07 -20.25 -12.94
CA ALA A 544 9.47 -19.51 -11.84
C ALA A 544 8.25 -18.68 -12.30
N LEU A 545 8.35 -17.96 -13.42
CA LEU A 545 7.22 -17.21 -13.98
C LEU A 545 6.06 -18.12 -14.37
N ALA A 546 6.33 -19.20 -15.10
CA ALA A 546 5.29 -20.17 -15.50
C ALA A 546 4.64 -20.82 -14.28
N GLY A 547 5.45 -21.20 -13.27
CA GLY A 547 4.97 -21.75 -12.00
C GLY A 547 4.11 -20.74 -11.23
N GLY A 548 4.51 -19.47 -11.19
CA GLY A 548 3.71 -18.41 -10.56
C GLY A 548 2.35 -18.23 -11.21
N VAL A 549 2.30 -18.17 -12.56
CA VAL A 549 1.04 -18.10 -13.30
C VAL A 549 0.16 -19.34 -13.02
N LEU A 550 0.77 -20.54 -13.04
CA LEU A 550 0.04 -21.78 -12.74
C LEU A 550 -0.55 -21.75 -11.32
N VAL A 551 0.22 -21.31 -10.33
CA VAL A 551 -0.27 -21.18 -8.92
C VAL A 551 -1.43 -20.21 -8.84
N VAL A 552 -1.38 -19.06 -9.52
CA VAL A 552 -2.51 -18.11 -9.56
C VAL A 552 -3.75 -18.77 -10.17
N LEU A 553 -3.62 -19.45 -11.30
CA LEU A 553 -4.76 -20.07 -11.97
C LEU A 553 -5.38 -21.21 -11.15
N VAL A 554 -4.54 -22.09 -10.60
CA VAL A 554 -4.98 -23.22 -9.77
C VAL A 554 -5.65 -22.71 -8.49
N SER A 555 -5.04 -21.74 -7.78
CA SER A 555 -5.64 -21.18 -6.57
C SER A 555 -6.94 -20.42 -6.84
N ALA A 556 -7.03 -19.69 -7.96
CA ALA A 556 -8.27 -19.03 -8.38
C ALA A 556 -9.38 -20.03 -8.74
N TRP A 557 -9.02 -21.23 -9.17
CA TRP A 557 -9.99 -22.31 -9.45
C TRP A 557 -10.40 -23.07 -8.19
N VAL A 558 -9.43 -23.43 -7.33
CA VAL A 558 -9.67 -24.18 -6.09
C VAL A 558 -10.46 -23.35 -5.08
N PHE A 559 -10.09 -22.11 -4.86
CA PHE A 559 -10.66 -21.21 -3.85
C PHE A 559 -11.67 -20.22 -4.49
N ARG A 560 -12.56 -20.71 -5.33
CA ARG A 560 -13.68 -19.88 -5.80
C ARG A 560 -14.58 -19.52 -4.62
N PRO A 561 -14.89 -18.22 -4.38
CA PRO A 561 -15.81 -17.79 -3.34
C PRO A 561 -17.24 -18.23 -3.59
#